data_b511270e021c746095f1c87a920c2b7f
#
_entry.id   b511270e021c746095f1c87a920c2b7f
#
_cell.length_a   1.000
_cell.length_b   1.000
_cell.length_c   1.000
_cell.angle_alpha   90.00
_cell.angle_beta   90.00
_cell.angle_gamma   90.00
#
_symmetry.space_group_name_H-M   'P 1'
#
loop_
_entity.id
_entity.type
_entity.pdbx_description
1 polymer ?
#
loop_
_entity_poly.entity_id
_entity_poly.type
_entity_poly.pdbx_seq_one_letter_code
_entity_poly.pdbx_strand_id
1 'polypeptide(L)'
;ITFKVEGPVVDQMSRVFEEDWLFAGKKHFIPASFHAQGTLPGKMPARIIPDGPDSDFGKIELMVLGALSCAQKSVSILTPYFLPENDILMALEVAAMRCVKVEIILPSKSNMFGMDFAMRANFARLLKKGVRIYRTKPPFDHSKVMLVDGAWLFVGSANWDVRSFKLNFECNLECVDTELAQEVGAIIAH
;
A
#
# COMPACT_ATOMS: atom_id res chain seq x y z
N ILE A 1 9.91 -3.12 -6.80
CA ILE A 1 8.91 -3.25 -7.89
C ILE A 1 8.62 -1.85 -8.43
N THR A 2 8.48 -1.69 -9.76
CA THR A 2 8.14 -0.42 -10.42
C THR A 2 6.93 -0.65 -11.32
N PHE A 3 5.96 0.28 -11.28
CA PHE A 3 4.76 0.23 -12.10
C PHE A 3 4.76 1.36 -13.13
N LYS A 4 4.35 1.06 -14.35
CA LYS A 4 3.99 2.05 -15.37
C LYS A 4 2.50 2.28 -15.31
N VAL A 5 2.07 3.53 -15.21
CA VAL A 5 0.67 3.92 -15.12
C VAL A 5 0.31 4.79 -16.33
N GLU A 6 -0.80 4.47 -16.98
CA GLU A 6 -1.30 5.18 -18.18
C GLU A 6 -2.81 5.38 -18.09
N GLY A 7 -3.33 6.41 -18.75
CA GLY A 7 -4.76 6.69 -18.81
C GLY A 7 -5.23 7.74 -17.80
N PRO A 8 -6.57 7.87 -17.61
CA PRO A 8 -7.16 8.96 -16.82
C PRO A 8 -6.72 9.01 -15.35
N VAL A 9 -6.22 7.90 -14.80
CA VAL A 9 -5.70 7.86 -13.42
C VAL A 9 -4.46 8.73 -13.25
N VAL A 10 -3.71 9.02 -14.33
CA VAL A 10 -2.56 9.94 -14.31
C VAL A 10 -3.00 11.37 -14.00
N ASP A 11 -4.18 11.78 -14.45
CA ASP A 11 -4.74 13.10 -14.12
C ASP A 11 -5.06 13.20 -12.61
N GLN A 12 -5.48 12.09 -11.97
CA GLN A 12 -5.67 12.06 -10.52
C GLN A 12 -4.33 12.21 -9.78
N MET A 13 -3.27 11.52 -10.23
CA MET A 13 -1.93 11.68 -9.65
C MET A 13 -1.42 13.13 -9.78
N SER A 14 -1.67 13.77 -10.92
CA SER A 14 -1.26 15.15 -11.16
C SER A 14 -1.97 16.12 -10.22
N ARG A 15 -3.27 15.90 -9.92
CA ARG A 15 -4.03 16.71 -8.95
C ARG A 15 -3.48 16.57 -7.54
N VAL A 16 -3.21 15.36 -7.08
CA VAL A 16 -2.58 15.13 -5.77
C VAL A 16 -1.26 15.88 -5.67
N PHE A 17 -0.41 15.78 -6.69
CA PHE A 17 0.83 16.54 -6.73
C PHE A 17 0.61 18.05 -6.66
N GLU A 18 -0.38 18.60 -7.39
CA GLU A 18 -0.69 20.03 -7.37
C GLU A 18 -1.18 20.47 -5.98
N GLU A 19 -2.04 19.69 -5.33
CA GLU A 19 -2.55 19.97 -4.00
C GLU A 19 -1.41 20.00 -2.97
N ASP A 20 -0.53 19.01 -2.97
CA ASP A 20 0.65 18.96 -2.10
C ASP A 20 1.62 20.12 -2.38
N TRP A 21 1.80 20.49 -3.65
CA TRP A 21 2.62 21.61 -4.06
C TRP A 21 2.09 22.93 -3.53
N LEU A 22 0.78 23.15 -3.61
CA LEU A 22 0.12 24.34 -3.08
C LEU A 22 0.18 24.38 -1.55
N PHE A 23 -0.03 23.24 -0.89
CA PHE A 23 0.12 23.11 0.55
C PHE A 23 1.53 23.47 1.02
N ALA A 24 2.56 23.13 0.26
CA ALA A 24 3.94 23.51 0.55
C ALA A 24 4.21 25.04 0.33
N GLY A 25 3.19 25.85 0.13
CA GLY A 25 3.27 27.31 -0.01
C GLY A 25 3.88 27.76 -1.34
N LYS A 26 3.87 26.91 -2.37
CA LYS A 26 4.37 27.23 -3.71
C LYS A 26 3.31 27.96 -4.54
N LYS A 27 3.74 28.76 -5.50
CA LYS A 27 2.84 29.42 -6.45
C LYS A 27 2.19 28.38 -7.36
N HIS A 28 1.03 28.74 -7.94
CA HIS A 28 0.34 27.89 -8.92
C HIS A 28 1.31 27.18 -9.85
N PHE A 29 1.28 25.88 -9.80
CA PHE A 29 1.92 25.03 -10.78
C PHE A 29 0.92 24.86 -11.91
N ILE A 30 1.28 25.34 -13.11
CA ILE A 30 0.52 24.99 -14.32
C ILE A 30 1.19 23.72 -14.84
N PRO A 31 0.62 22.53 -14.63
CA PRO A 31 1.18 21.33 -15.23
C PRO A 31 1.17 21.56 -16.74
N ALA A 32 2.31 21.35 -17.38
CA ALA A 32 2.32 21.10 -18.82
C ALA A 32 1.28 20.00 -19.03
N SER A 33 0.21 20.30 -19.77
CA SER A 33 -1.01 19.50 -19.91
C SER A 33 -0.74 17.98 -19.94
N PHE A 34 -0.74 17.34 -18.78
CA PHE A 34 -0.73 15.89 -18.63
C PHE A 34 -2.12 15.30 -18.90
N HIS A 35 -2.85 15.91 -19.82
CA HIS A 35 -4.11 15.33 -20.25
C HIS A 35 -3.79 14.03 -20.97
N ALA A 36 -4.41 12.96 -20.53
CA ALA A 36 -4.37 11.69 -21.22
C ALA A 36 -4.88 11.89 -22.66
N GLN A 37 -3.96 12.22 -23.57
CA GLN A 37 -4.28 12.34 -24.99
C GLN A 37 -4.30 10.93 -25.58
N GLY A 38 -5.47 10.48 -25.99
CA GLY A 38 -5.59 9.26 -26.78
C GLY A 38 -6.68 8.29 -26.29
N THR A 39 -6.76 7.18 -26.98
CA THR A 39 -7.61 6.05 -26.61
C THR A 39 -7.28 5.56 -25.21
N LEU A 40 -8.29 5.37 -24.37
CA LEU A 40 -8.11 4.84 -23.00
C LEU A 40 -7.38 3.51 -23.04
N PRO A 41 -6.12 3.43 -22.57
CA PRO A 41 -5.42 2.17 -22.53
C PRO A 41 -6.01 1.29 -21.43
N GLY A 42 -6.49 0.13 -21.82
CA GLY A 42 -6.97 -0.89 -20.90
C GLY A 42 -8.39 -0.69 -20.37
N LYS A 43 -8.84 -1.68 -19.61
CA LYS A 43 -10.19 -1.74 -18.99
C LYS A 43 -10.11 -1.88 -17.46
N MET A 44 -8.92 -1.78 -16.90
CA MET A 44 -8.68 -1.96 -15.47
C MET A 44 -9.28 -0.80 -14.68
N PRO A 45 -10.25 -1.04 -13.78
CA PRO A 45 -10.66 -0.04 -12.81
C PRO A 45 -9.49 0.34 -11.91
N ALA A 46 -9.18 1.63 -11.87
CA ALA A 46 -8.09 2.16 -11.04
C ALA A 46 -8.42 3.56 -10.54
N ARG A 47 -7.92 3.90 -9.35
CA ARG A 47 -8.00 5.25 -8.79
C ARG A 47 -6.82 5.56 -7.89
N ILE A 48 -6.58 6.83 -7.66
CA ILE A 48 -5.59 7.31 -6.69
C ILE A 48 -6.26 7.54 -5.34
N ILE A 49 -5.59 7.09 -4.31
CA ILE A 49 -5.94 7.31 -2.91
C ILE A 49 -4.83 8.17 -2.29
N PRO A 50 -5.03 9.48 -2.19
CA PRO A 50 -4.14 10.34 -1.41
C PRO A 50 -4.36 10.15 0.08
N ASP A 51 -3.39 10.46 0.89
CA ASP A 51 -3.51 10.63 2.33
C ASP A 51 -2.57 11.75 2.79
N GLY A 52 -2.94 12.45 3.84
CA GLY A 52 -2.12 13.52 4.39
C GLY A 52 -2.73 14.11 5.65
N PRO A 53 -1.98 14.95 6.37
CA PRO A 53 -2.47 15.65 7.55
C PRO A 53 -3.37 16.85 7.19
N ASP A 54 -4.27 16.66 6.24
CA ASP A 54 -5.19 17.64 5.68
C ASP A 54 -6.61 17.07 5.52
N SER A 55 -7.34 17.45 4.45
CA SER A 55 -8.69 16.93 4.16
C SER A 55 -8.70 15.43 3.80
N ASP A 56 -7.54 14.87 3.48
CA ASP A 56 -7.39 13.46 3.08
C ASP A 56 -7.02 12.52 4.23
N PHE A 57 -6.96 13.05 5.44
CA PHE A 57 -6.55 12.34 6.64
C PHE A 57 -7.27 11.00 6.85
N GLY A 58 -6.49 9.92 7.00
CA GLY A 58 -6.96 8.58 7.35
C GLY A 58 -7.58 7.79 6.20
N LYS A 59 -7.52 8.27 4.95
CA LYS A 59 -8.09 7.56 3.79
C LYS A 59 -7.42 6.21 3.56
N ILE A 60 -6.08 6.13 3.66
CA ILE A 60 -5.34 4.87 3.49
C ILE A 60 -5.71 3.88 4.58
N GLU A 61 -5.78 4.33 5.84
CA GLU A 61 -6.14 3.47 6.96
C GLU A 61 -7.53 2.85 6.76
N LEU A 62 -8.52 3.66 6.37
CA LEU A 62 -9.88 3.19 6.06
C LEU A 62 -9.91 2.23 4.87
N MET A 63 -9.12 2.51 3.82
CA MET A 63 -9.01 1.62 2.66
C MET A 63 -8.43 0.26 3.04
N VAL A 64 -7.37 0.24 3.85
CA VAL A 64 -6.73 -0.99 4.33
C VAL A 64 -7.69 -1.78 5.22
N LEU A 65 -8.37 -1.12 6.18
CA LEU A 65 -9.36 -1.77 7.03
C LEU A 65 -10.53 -2.35 6.22
N GLY A 66 -11.02 -1.61 5.23
CA GLY A 66 -12.06 -2.08 4.31
C GLY A 66 -11.61 -3.31 3.51
N ALA A 67 -10.41 -3.26 2.94
CA ALA A 67 -9.84 -4.37 2.16
C ALA A 67 -9.65 -5.64 3.03
N LEU A 68 -9.13 -5.50 4.26
CA LEU A 68 -8.99 -6.60 5.21
C LEU A 68 -10.35 -7.19 5.62
N SER A 69 -11.37 -6.35 5.78
CA SER A 69 -12.72 -6.78 6.12
C SER A 69 -13.39 -7.56 4.99
N CYS A 70 -13.13 -7.18 3.74
CA CYS A 70 -13.68 -7.83 2.55
C CYS A 70 -12.93 -9.08 2.11
N ALA A 71 -11.68 -9.24 2.51
CA ALA A 71 -10.82 -10.37 2.12
C ALA A 71 -11.47 -11.72 2.44
N GLN A 72 -11.45 -12.63 1.45
CA GLN A 72 -12.09 -13.95 1.54
C GLN A 72 -11.09 -15.12 1.47
N LYS A 73 -9.98 -14.95 0.75
CA LYS A 73 -9.01 -16.02 0.45
C LYS A 73 -7.63 -15.71 0.96
N SER A 74 -7.09 -14.55 0.56
CA SER A 74 -5.70 -14.21 0.83
C SER A 74 -5.45 -12.71 0.93
N VAL A 75 -4.49 -12.36 1.76
CA VAL A 75 -3.90 -11.01 1.88
C VAL A 75 -2.39 -11.17 1.88
N SER A 76 -1.70 -10.50 0.96
CA SER A 76 -0.25 -10.44 0.92
C SER A 76 0.20 -8.98 1.01
N ILE A 77 1.07 -8.69 1.97
CA ILE A 77 1.57 -7.35 2.28
C ILE A 77 3.08 -7.34 2.14
N LEU A 78 3.60 -6.58 1.20
CA LEU A 78 5.03 -6.28 1.07
C LEU A 78 5.27 -4.85 1.53
N THR A 79 6.10 -4.66 2.55
CA THR A 79 6.43 -3.31 3.07
C THR A 79 7.80 -3.30 3.73
N PRO A 80 8.58 -2.19 3.61
CA PRO A 80 9.86 -2.09 4.30
C PRO A 80 9.73 -1.88 5.80
N TYR A 81 8.66 -1.23 6.25
CA TYR A 81 8.39 -0.93 7.66
C TYR A 81 6.98 -1.38 8.03
N PHE A 82 6.88 -2.07 9.17
CA PHE A 82 5.63 -2.64 9.65
C PHE A 82 5.44 -2.34 11.15
N LEU A 83 4.89 -1.17 11.43
CA LEU A 83 4.55 -0.67 12.76
C LEU A 83 3.16 -0.04 12.77
N PRO A 84 2.12 -0.76 12.31
CA PRO A 84 0.76 -0.23 12.27
C PRO A 84 0.19 -0.10 13.69
N GLU A 85 -0.87 0.70 13.81
CA GLU A 85 -1.65 0.82 15.04
C GLU A 85 -2.45 -0.46 15.35
N ASN A 86 -3.08 -0.46 16.52
CA ASN A 86 -3.72 -1.66 17.05
C ASN A 86 -4.95 -2.10 16.24
N ASP A 87 -5.67 -1.19 15.64
CA ASP A 87 -6.83 -1.46 14.77
C ASP A 87 -6.46 -2.27 13.52
N ILE A 88 -5.37 -1.89 12.84
CA ILE A 88 -4.81 -2.66 11.72
C ILE A 88 -4.31 -4.03 12.18
N LEU A 89 -3.63 -4.11 13.33
CA LEU A 89 -3.19 -5.39 13.89
C LEU A 89 -4.39 -6.29 14.18
N MET A 90 -5.44 -5.74 14.79
CA MET A 90 -6.68 -6.48 15.06
C MET A 90 -7.38 -6.92 13.77
N ALA A 91 -7.43 -6.07 12.75
CA ALA A 91 -8.03 -6.42 11.46
C ALA A 91 -7.30 -7.60 10.78
N LEU A 92 -5.96 -7.62 10.83
CA LEU A 92 -5.14 -8.73 10.33
C LEU A 92 -5.40 -10.02 11.12
N GLU A 93 -5.51 -9.95 12.44
CA GLU A 93 -5.85 -11.08 13.28
C GLU A 93 -7.25 -11.64 12.95
N VAL A 94 -8.23 -10.75 12.82
CA VAL A 94 -9.61 -11.13 12.46
C VAL A 94 -9.66 -11.77 11.07
N ALA A 95 -8.94 -11.22 10.09
CA ALA A 95 -8.85 -11.83 8.77
C ALA A 95 -8.26 -13.25 8.84
N ALA A 96 -7.17 -13.46 9.58
CA ALA A 96 -6.56 -14.76 9.77
C ALA A 96 -7.51 -15.76 10.53
N MET A 97 -8.24 -15.28 11.54
CA MET A 97 -9.25 -16.09 12.26
C MET A 97 -10.44 -16.46 11.38
N ARG A 98 -10.74 -15.70 10.32
CA ARG A 98 -11.72 -16.05 9.28
C ARG A 98 -11.16 -17.02 8.24
N CYS A 99 -9.99 -17.61 8.48
CA CYS A 99 -9.28 -18.52 7.57
C CYS A 99 -8.77 -17.82 6.28
N VAL A 100 -8.64 -16.50 6.26
CA VAL A 100 -7.93 -15.80 5.20
C VAL A 100 -6.43 -16.05 5.37
N LYS A 101 -5.75 -16.43 4.30
CA LYS A 101 -4.29 -16.59 4.29
C LYS A 101 -3.62 -15.22 4.34
N VAL A 102 -3.17 -14.79 5.50
CA VAL A 102 -2.50 -13.49 5.68
C VAL A 102 -0.98 -13.67 5.70
N GLU A 103 -0.28 -13.01 4.79
CA GLU A 103 1.18 -13.06 4.63
C GLU A 103 1.75 -11.64 4.65
N ILE A 104 2.76 -11.42 5.50
CA ILE A 104 3.50 -10.15 5.61
C ILE A 104 4.94 -10.43 5.21
N ILE A 105 5.41 -9.70 4.22
CA ILE A 105 6.75 -9.83 3.64
C ILE A 105 7.55 -8.57 3.96
N LEU A 106 8.65 -8.74 4.67
CA LEU A 106 9.50 -7.69 5.19
C LEU A 106 10.95 -7.90 4.74
N PRO A 107 11.78 -6.87 4.63
CA PRO A 107 13.19 -7.06 4.37
C PRO A 107 13.88 -7.79 5.53
N SER A 108 14.90 -8.59 5.23
CA SER A 108 15.68 -9.33 6.25
C SER A 108 16.37 -8.40 7.24
N LYS A 109 16.77 -7.22 6.77
CA LYS A 109 17.40 -6.18 7.58
C LYS A 109 16.84 -4.82 7.17
N SER A 110 16.40 -4.04 8.14
CA SER A 110 16.02 -2.65 7.92
C SER A 110 17.25 -1.77 7.68
N ASN A 111 17.07 -0.72 6.89
CA ASN A 111 18.05 0.36 6.74
C ASN A 111 17.98 1.40 7.87
N MET A 112 17.00 1.29 8.77
CA MET A 112 16.83 2.17 9.93
C MET A 112 17.22 1.47 11.21
N PHE A 113 18.07 2.14 12.03
CA PHE A 113 18.49 1.62 13.32
C PHE A 113 17.28 1.41 14.26
N GLY A 114 17.22 0.26 14.91
CA GLY A 114 16.15 -0.08 15.88
C GLY A 114 14.82 -0.51 15.25
N MET A 115 14.58 -0.27 13.96
CA MET A 115 13.31 -0.59 13.30
C MET A 115 12.99 -2.08 13.35
N ASP A 116 13.98 -2.94 13.11
CA ASP A 116 13.80 -4.41 13.19
C ASP A 116 13.37 -4.88 14.58
N PHE A 117 13.87 -4.24 15.62
CA PHE A 117 13.49 -4.56 17.00
C PHE A 117 12.03 -4.12 17.26
N ALA A 118 11.67 -2.90 16.86
CA ALA A 118 10.33 -2.36 17.03
C ALA A 118 9.29 -3.22 16.29
N MET A 119 9.55 -3.59 15.03
CA MET A 119 8.65 -4.44 14.24
C MET A 119 8.40 -5.81 14.91
N ARG A 120 9.44 -6.40 15.52
CA ARG A 120 9.33 -7.72 16.17
C ARG A 120 8.38 -7.74 17.36
N ALA A 121 8.13 -6.60 17.99
CA ALA A 121 7.20 -6.52 19.14
C ALA A 121 5.80 -7.04 18.81
N ASN A 122 5.33 -6.84 17.58
CA ASN A 122 4.01 -7.24 17.12
C ASN A 122 3.97 -8.67 16.53
N PHE A 123 5.12 -9.28 16.22
CA PHE A 123 5.16 -10.55 15.49
C PHE A 123 4.57 -11.71 16.28
N ALA A 124 4.90 -11.83 17.57
CA ALA A 124 4.40 -12.93 18.40
C ALA A 124 2.86 -12.94 18.47
N ARG A 125 2.25 -11.77 18.52
CA ARG A 125 0.79 -11.60 18.51
C ARG A 125 0.18 -12.12 17.21
N LEU A 126 0.69 -11.67 16.07
CA LEU A 126 0.20 -12.01 14.74
C LEU A 126 0.42 -13.52 14.42
N LEU A 127 1.62 -14.02 14.71
CA LEU A 127 1.96 -15.43 14.47
C LEU A 127 1.04 -16.39 15.26
N LYS A 128 0.68 -16.06 16.51
CA LYS A 128 -0.27 -16.84 17.32
C LYS A 128 -1.67 -16.92 16.69
N LYS A 129 -2.04 -15.98 15.83
CA LYS A 129 -3.32 -15.95 15.13
C LYS A 129 -3.27 -16.54 13.72
N GLY A 130 -2.11 -17.08 13.31
CA GLY A 130 -1.96 -17.75 12.02
C GLY A 130 -1.50 -16.83 10.87
N VAL A 131 -1.22 -15.56 11.16
CA VAL A 131 -0.55 -14.67 10.20
C VAL A 131 0.86 -15.18 9.95
N ARG A 132 1.28 -15.23 8.70
CA ARG A 132 2.64 -15.65 8.30
C ARG A 132 3.51 -14.43 8.05
N ILE A 133 4.75 -14.45 8.55
CA ILE A 133 5.71 -13.36 8.38
C ILE A 133 6.95 -13.92 7.71
N TYR A 134 7.28 -13.36 6.56
CA TYR A 134 8.45 -13.73 5.76
C TYR A 134 9.48 -12.61 5.75
N ARG A 135 10.73 -12.98 5.56
CA ARG A 135 11.85 -12.05 5.43
C ARG A 135 12.52 -12.26 4.06
N THR A 136 12.57 -11.21 3.25
CA THR A 136 13.25 -11.25 1.95
C THR A 136 14.76 -11.20 2.13
N LYS A 137 15.49 -11.81 1.19
CA LYS A 137 16.95 -11.68 1.11
C LYS A 137 17.34 -10.29 0.60
N PRO A 138 18.58 -9.83 0.88
CA PRO A 138 19.12 -8.63 0.23
C PRO A 138 19.07 -8.76 -1.31
N PRO A 139 18.96 -7.62 -2.03
CA PRO A 139 19.00 -6.24 -1.55
C PRO A 139 17.74 -5.78 -0.83
N PHE A 140 17.84 -4.66 -0.09
CA PHE A 140 16.70 -4.05 0.60
C PHE A 140 15.64 -3.58 -0.41
N ASP A 141 14.44 -4.14 -0.32
CA ASP A 141 13.29 -3.72 -1.12
C ASP A 141 12.48 -2.66 -0.36
N HIS A 142 12.22 -1.53 -1.02
CA HIS A 142 11.43 -0.42 -0.47
C HIS A 142 10.02 -0.36 -1.05
N SER A 143 9.53 -1.40 -1.72
CA SER A 143 8.19 -1.47 -2.27
C SER A 143 7.13 -1.54 -1.17
N LYS A 144 5.96 -0.96 -1.43
CA LYS A 144 4.77 -1.07 -0.61
C LYS A 144 3.64 -1.54 -1.49
N VAL A 145 3.22 -2.77 -1.23
CA VAL A 145 2.21 -3.47 -2.03
C VAL A 145 1.30 -4.25 -1.10
N MET A 146 0.01 -4.14 -1.31
CA MET A 146 -0.99 -5.02 -0.71
C MET A 146 -1.79 -5.69 -1.82
N LEU A 147 -1.91 -6.99 -1.74
CA LEU A 147 -2.69 -7.84 -2.64
C LEU A 147 -3.81 -8.51 -1.86
N VAL A 148 -5.04 -8.47 -2.35
CA VAL A 148 -6.17 -9.16 -1.74
C VAL A 148 -6.85 -10.05 -2.77
N ASP A 149 -7.03 -11.31 -2.38
CA ASP A 149 -7.77 -12.35 -3.10
C ASP A 149 -7.30 -12.59 -4.56
N GLY A 150 -6.08 -12.18 -4.88
CA GLY A 150 -5.51 -12.30 -6.22
C GLY A 150 -6.22 -11.45 -7.28
N ALA A 151 -6.87 -10.36 -6.87
CA ALA A 151 -7.63 -9.49 -7.77
C ALA A 151 -7.48 -8.00 -7.44
N TRP A 152 -7.43 -7.63 -6.17
CA TRP A 152 -7.29 -6.24 -5.74
C TRP A 152 -5.83 -5.94 -5.37
N LEU A 153 -5.32 -4.85 -5.92
CA LEU A 153 -3.95 -4.37 -5.71
C LEU A 153 -3.97 -2.95 -5.18
N PHE A 154 -3.18 -2.70 -4.14
CA PHE A 154 -2.90 -1.39 -3.59
C PHE A 154 -1.40 -1.17 -3.51
N VAL A 155 -0.90 -0.14 -4.19
CA VAL A 155 0.53 0.13 -4.32
C VAL A 155 0.80 1.62 -4.27
N GLY A 156 1.89 2.02 -3.62
CA GLY A 156 2.24 3.45 -3.56
C GLY A 156 3.37 3.76 -2.60
N SER A 157 3.28 4.92 -1.98
CA SER A 157 4.32 5.45 -1.10
C SER A 157 4.15 5.05 0.37
N ALA A 158 2.92 4.71 0.81
CA ALA A 158 2.60 4.48 2.22
C ALA A 158 3.22 3.21 2.80
N ASN A 159 4.06 3.36 3.81
CA ASN A 159 4.49 2.23 4.64
C ASN A 159 3.36 1.80 5.58
N TRP A 160 3.49 0.62 6.14
CA TRP A 160 2.58 0.11 7.17
C TRP A 160 3.02 0.60 8.56
N ASP A 161 3.00 1.91 8.75
CA ASP A 161 3.35 2.56 10.01
C ASP A 161 2.48 3.80 10.27
N VAL A 162 2.46 4.25 11.53
CA VAL A 162 1.64 5.40 11.98
C VAL A 162 1.98 6.69 11.23
N ARG A 163 3.24 6.87 10.84
CA ARG A 163 3.65 8.09 10.13
C ARG A 163 3.04 8.16 8.74
N SER A 164 3.09 7.06 8.00
CA SER A 164 2.50 6.99 6.66
C SER A 164 0.98 7.09 6.70
N PHE A 165 0.32 6.57 7.74
CA PHE A 165 -1.15 6.59 7.83
C PHE A 165 -1.73 7.88 8.43
N LYS A 166 -0.91 8.74 9.08
CA LYS A 166 -1.44 9.90 9.81
C LYS A 166 -0.66 11.20 9.64
N LEU A 167 0.58 11.16 9.19
CA LEU A 167 1.45 12.34 9.25
C LEU A 167 2.09 12.71 7.91
N ASN A 168 2.33 11.74 7.07
CA ASN A 168 2.95 11.98 5.77
C ASN A 168 1.90 12.29 4.72
N PHE A 169 2.28 13.06 3.71
CA PHE A 169 1.59 13.05 2.43
C PHE A 169 1.97 11.79 1.68
N GLU A 170 0.98 11.00 1.32
CA GLU A 170 1.14 9.71 0.66
C GLU A 170 0.25 9.65 -0.58
N CYS A 171 0.72 8.96 -1.62
CA CYS A 171 -0.03 8.77 -2.85
C CYS A 171 -0.01 7.28 -3.21
N ASN A 172 -1.18 6.67 -3.29
CA ASN A 172 -1.32 5.25 -3.57
C ASN A 172 -2.30 5.01 -4.71
N LEU A 173 -2.05 3.97 -5.47
CA LEU A 173 -2.90 3.48 -6.54
C LEU A 173 -3.66 2.25 -6.04
N GLU A 174 -4.98 2.29 -6.16
CA GLU A 174 -5.87 1.14 -6.03
C GLU A 174 -6.27 0.67 -7.43
N CYS A 175 -6.20 -0.62 -7.71
CA CYS A 175 -6.74 -1.18 -8.94
C CYS A 175 -7.29 -2.60 -8.74
N VAL A 176 -8.16 -3.01 -9.66
CA VAL A 176 -8.78 -4.34 -9.64
C VAL A 176 -8.48 -5.01 -10.98
N ASP A 177 -7.60 -5.99 -10.95
CA ASP A 177 -7.23 -6.79 -12.13
C ASP A 177 -6.57 -8.10 -11.70
N THR A 178 -7.08 -9.21 -12.18
CA THR A 178 -6.60 -10.53 -11.78
C THR A 178 -5.28 -10.91 -12.45
N GLU A 179 -5.02 -10.45 -13.66
CA GLU A 179 -3.80 -10.76 -14.40
C GLU A 179 -2.62 -10.02 -13.76
N LEU A 180 -2.75 -8.71 -13.57
CA LEU A 180 -1.74 -7.90 -12.87
C LEU A 180 -1.51 -8.41 -11.43
N ALA A 181 -2.58 -8.77 -10.72
CA ALA A 181 -2.48 -9.30 -9.37
C ALA A 181 -1.71 -10.63 -9.31
N GLN A 182 -1.87 -11.50 -10.31
CA GLN A 182 -1.10 -12.75 -10.42
C GLN A 182 0.37 -12.49 -10.73
N GLU A 183 0.67 -11.57 -11.65
CA GLU A 183 2.06 -11.18 -11.98
C GLU A 183 2.77 -10.63 -10.75
N VAL A 184 2.13 -9.67 -10.05
CA VAL A 184 2.69 -9.08 -8.81
C VAL A 184 2.83 -10.14 -7.72
N GLY A 185 1.84 -11.00 -7.56
CA GLY A 185 1.89 -12.11 -6.60
C GLY A 185 3.05 -13.08 -6.86
N ALA A 186 3.34 -13.39 -8.12
CA ALA A 186 4.49 -14.21 -8.49
C ALA A 186 5.83 -13.54 -8.14
N ILE A 187 5.94 -12.21 -8.32
CA ILE A 187 7.15 -11.44 -7.95
C ILE A 187 7.34 -11.44 -6.42
N ILE A 188 6.26 -11.28 -5.67
CA ILE A 188 6.31 -11.23 -4.19
C ILE A 188 6.66 -12.59 -3.58
N ALA A 189 6.29 -13.69 -4.25
CA ALA A 189 6.50 -15.06 -3.75
C ALA A 189 7.95 -15.57 -3.88
N HIS A 190 8.82 -14.85 -4.60
CA HIS A 190 10.24 -15.19 -4.84
C HIS A 190 11.17 -14.38 -3.95
#